data_dcbc1279b1a318b7304e7115534189f7
#
_entry.id   dcbc1279b1a318b7304e7115534189f7
#
_cell.length_a   1.000
_cell.length_b   1.000
_cell.length_c   1.000
_cell.angle_alpha   90.00
_cell.angle_beta   90.00
_cell.angle_gamma   90.00
#
_symmetry.space_group_name_H-M   'P 1'
#
loop_
_entity.id
_entity.type
_entity.pdbx_description
1 polymer ?
#
loop_
_entity_poly.entity_id
_entity_poly.type
_entity_poly.pdbx_seq_one_letter_code
_entity_poly.pdbx_strand_id
1 'polypeptide(L)'
;MTRVAIVTGGSRGIGEAISLALKDMGVRVAANYAGNDEKARAFTDRTGIPAYRWDVGDHQACLDGCAQVAADLGPIDIVVNNAGITRDGTLARMTFDDWNDVMRINLGGCFNMAKATFGGMVERGWG
;
A
#
# COMPACT_ATOMS: atom_id res chain seq x y z
N MET A 1 -3.47 21.80 7.41
CA MET A 1 -3.76 20.41 7.77
C MET A 1 -2.74 19.46 7.13
N THR A 2 -2.26 18.53 7.90
CA THR A 2 -1.30 17.55 7.40
C THR A 2 -2.03 16.44 6.64
N ARG A 3 -1.61 16.19 5.42
CA ARG A 3 -2.14 15.09 4.60
C ARG A 3 -1.63 13.74 5.11
N VAL A 4 -2.44 12.71 4.92
CA VAL A 4 -2.10 11.32 5.25
C VAL A 4 -2.02 10.53 3.96
N ALA A 5 -0.93 9.79 3.79
CA ALA A 5 -0.71 8.94 2.61
C ALA A 5 -0.52 7.48 2.99
N ILE A 6 -1.03 6.59 2.17
CA ILE A 6 -0.67 5.17 2.21
C ILE A 6 0.15 4.87 0.95
N VAL A 7 1.31 4.25 1.14
CA VAL A 7 2.13 3.74 0.04
C VAL A 7 2.11 2.22 0.12
N THR A 8 1.45 1.56 -0.83
CA THR A 8 1.43 0.10 -0.86
C THR A 8 2.80 -0.40 -1.32
N GLY A 9 3.29 -1.47 -0.68
CA GLY A 9 4.67 -1.89 -0.89
C GLY A 9 5.69 -0.82 -0.50
N GLY A 10 5.36 0.00 0.50
CA GLY A 10 6.08 1.22 0.84
C GLY A 10 7.31 1.06 1.72
N SER A 11 7.65 -0.17 2.15
CA SER A 11 8.73 -0.40 3.12
C SER A 11 10.06 -0.78 2.49
N ARG A 12 10.13 -0.90 1.17
CA ARG A 12 11.36 -1.26 0.46
C ARG A 12 11.35 -0.74 -0.99
N GLY A 13 12.52 -0.71 -1.61
CA GLY A 13 12.67 -0.40 -3.03
C GLY A 13 12.08 0.95 -3.42
N ILE A 14 11.36 0.98 -4.52
CA ILE A 14 10.71 2.20 -5.04
C ILE A 14 9.71 2.75 -4.03
N GLY A 15 8.94 1.87 -3.39
CA GLY A 15 7.96 2.28 -2.38
C GLY A 15 8.59 2.98 -1.19
N GLU A 16 9.74 2.51 -0.72
CA GLU A 16 10.49 3.18 0.36
C GLU A 16 10.92 4.59 -0.05
N ALA A 17 11.45 4.75 -1.26
CA ALA A 17 11.85 6.05 -1.78
C ALA A 17 10.66 7.01 -1.86
N ILE A 18 9.49 6.52 -2.29
CA ILE A 18 8.26 7.32 -2.33
C ILE A 18 7.83 7.71 -0.91
N SER A 19 7.85 6.75 0.01
CA SER A 19 7.48 6.99 1.42
C SER A 19 8.35 8.07 2.05
N LEU A 20 9.65 8.02 1.83
CA LEU A 20 10.60 9.01 2.35
C LEU A 20 10.38 10.38 1.70
N ALA A 21 10.17 10.44 0.40
CA ALA A 21 9.92 11.69 -0.30
C ALA A 21 8.64 12.38 0.21
N LEU A 22 7.57 11.61 0.40
CA LEU A 22 6.33 12.16 0.96
C LEU A 22 6.52 12.65 2.40
N LYS A 23 7.26 11.91 3.20
CA LYS A 23 7.57 12.35 4.57
C LYS A 23 8.34 13.66 4.57
N ASP A 24 9.32 13.81 3.69
CA ASP A 24 10.11 15.05 3.57
C ASP A 24 9.24 16.24 3.13
N MET A 25 8.14 15.98 2.44
CA MET A 25 7.15 17.00 2.07
C MET A 25 6.19 17.36 3.21
N GLY A 26 6.34 16.74 4.38
CA GLY A 26 5.47 16.99 5.52
C GLY A 26 4.19 16.13 5.55
N VAL A 27 4.10 15.13 4.71
CA VAL A 27 2.97 14.19 4.69
C VAL A 27 3.16 13.12 5.77
N ARG A 28 2.10 12.75 6.46
CA ARG A 28 2.11 11.61 7.37
C ARG A 28 1.93 10.34 6.55
N VAL A 29 2.92 9.48 6.56
CA VAL A 29 2.96 8.30 5.70
C VAL A 29 2.74 7.01 6.49
N ALA A 30 1.92 6.13 5.94
CA ALA A 30 1.80 4.74 6.35
C ALA A 30 2.32 3.87 5.20
N ALA A 31 3.29 3.01 5.49
CA ALA A 31 3.78 2.04 4.51
C ALA A 31 3.05 0.72 4.69
N ASN A 32 2.44 0.22 3.63
CA ASN A 32 1.87 -1.11 3.62
C ASN A 32 2.92 -2.13 3.14
N TYR A 33 2.88 -3.34 3.68
CA TYR A 33 3.69 -4.46 3.22
C TYR A 33 2.92 -5.77 3.38
N ALA A 34 3.32 -6.82 2.66
CA ALA A 34 2.58 -8.08 2.64
C ALA A 34 3.17 -9.18 3.52
N GLY A 35 4.49 -9.26 3.68
CA GLY A 35 5.04 -10.49 4.26
C GLY A 35 6.28 -10.39 5.12
N ASN A 36 7.22 -9.53 4.87
CA ASN A 36 8.49 -9.56 5.62
C ASN A 36 8.46 -8.62 6.83
N ASP A 37 8.02 -9.15 7.97
CA ASP A 37 7.87 -8.38 9.21
C ASP A 37 9.20 -7.83 9.72
N GLU A 38 10.30 -8.57 9.56
CA GLU A 38 11.62 -8.13 10.01
C GLU A 38 12.11 -6.93 9.22
N LYS A 39 11.98 -6.96 7.90
CA LYS A 39 12.34 -5.82 7.04
C LYS A 39 11.46 -4.61 7.29
N ALA A 40 10.17 -4.83 7.52
CA ALA A 40 9.25 -3.74 7.85
C ALA A 40 9.60 -3.08 9.17
N ARG A 41 9.97 -3.86 10.18
CA ARG A 41 10.40 -3.34 11.48
C ARG A 41 11.69 -2.52 11.34
N ALA A 42 12.66 -3.04 10.59
CA ALA A 42 13.91 -2.32 10.32
C ALA A 42 13.65 -1.00 9.57
N PHE A 43 12.72 -1.00 8.62
CA PHE A 43 12.31 0.20 7.90
C PHE A 43 11.71 1.24 8.86
N THR A 44 10.80 0.84 9.74
CA THR A 44 10.19 1.75 10.73
C THR A 44 11.25 2.30 11.69
N ASP A 45 12.18 1.46 12.14
CA ASP A 45 13.26 1.89 13.03
C ASP A 45 14.18 2.93 12.39
N ARG A 46 14.46 2.79 11.08
CA ARG A 46 15.31 3.74 10.34
C ARG A 46 14.61 5.04 9.97
N THR A 47 13.34 4.98 9.66
CA THR A 47 12.62 6.10 9.03
C THR A 47 11.62 6.79 9.94
N GLY A 48 11.15 6.11 10.98
CA GLY A 48 10.04 6.58 11.81
C GLY A 48 8.67 6.44 11.13
N ILE A 49 8.60 5.88 9.93
CA ILE A 49 7.35 5.67 9.20
C ILE A 49 6.70 4.38 9.69
N PRO A 50 5.45 4.40 10.17
CA PRO A 50 4.77 3.18 10.58
C PRO A 50 4.48 2.27 9.39
N ALA A 51 4.65 0.97 9.60
CA ALA A 51 4.40 -0.05 8.59
C ALA A 51 3.23 -0.93 9.01
N TYR A 52 2.34 -1.23 8.06
CA TYR A 52 1.11 -2.00 8.29
C TYR A 52 1.07 -3.18 7.35
N ARG A 53 0.78 -4.36 7.88
CA ARG A 53 0.78 -5.59 7.10
C ARG A 53 -0.62 -5.94 6.62
N TRP A 54 -0.82 -6.00 5.30
CA TRP A 54 -1.95 -6.66 4.65
C TRP A 54 -1.65 -6.91 3.19
N ASP A 55 -2.31 -7.92 2.62
CA ASP A 55 -2.24 -8.24 1.20
C ASP A 55 -3.22 -7.36 0.43
N VAL A 56 -2.73 -6.53 -0.47
CA VAL A 56 -3.59 -5.64 -1.29
C VAL A 56 -4.51 -6.42 -2.24
N GLY A 57 -4.18 -7.68 -2.53
CA GLY A 57 -5.05 -8.56 -3.30
C GLY A 57 -6.26 -9.07 -2.52
N ASP A 58 -6.32 -8.83 -1.23
CA ASP A 58 -7.44 -9.20 -0.36
C ASP A 58 -8.29 -7.96 -0.07
N HIS A 59 -9.51 -7.96 -0.60
CA HIS A 59 -10.40 -6.79 -0.51
C HIS A 59 -10.71 -6.41 0.94
N GLN A 60 -11.09 -7.40 1.77
CA GLN A 60 -11.42 -7.12 3.17
C GLN A 60 -10.21 -6.64 3.96
N ALA A 61 -9.04 -7.21 3.69
CA ALA A 61 -7.80 -6.77 4.34
C ALA A 61 -7.47 -5.31 4.00
N CYS A 62 -7.74 -4.87 2.79
CA CYS A 62 -7.59 -3.46 2.41
C CYS A 62 -8.54 -2.55 3.19
N LEU A 63 -9.80 -2.96 3.35
CA LEU A 63 -10.76 -2.19 4.14
C LEU A 63 -10.30 -2.07 5.59
N ASP A 64 -9.91 -3.18 6.20
CA ASP A 64 -9.47 -3.22 7.59
C ASP A 64 -8.17 -2.44 7.80
N GLY A 65 -7.22 -2.60 6.88
CA GLY A 65 -5.93 -1.91 6.92
C GLY A 65 -6.07 -0.40 6.77
N CYS A 66 -6.88 0.05 5.84
CA CYS A 66 -7.17 1.48 5.65
C CYS A 66 -7.88 2.08 6.87
N ALA A 67 -8.82 1.33 7.47
CA ALA A 67 -9.49 1.76 8.70
C ALA A 67 -8.50 1.93 9.85
N GLN A 68 -7.54 1.02 9.99
CA GLN A 68 -6.52 1.10 11.03
C GLN A 68 -5.60 2.31 10.81
N VAL A 69 -5.17 2.54 9.59
CA VAL A 69 -4.35 3.72 9.26
C VAL A 69 -5.11 5.00 9.56
N ALA A 70 -6.38 5.07 9.18
CA ALA A 70 -7.20 6.25 9.46
C ALA A 70 -7.38 6.50 10.96
N ALA A 71 -7.53 5.43 11.76
CA ALA A 71 -7.63 5.54 13.20
C ALA A 71 -6.33 6.06 13.82
N ASP A 72 -5.18 5.63 13.31
CA ASP A 72 -3.87 5.98 13.86
C ASP A 72 -3.35 7.34 13.36
N LEU A 73 -3.54 7.66 12.09
CA LEU A 73 -2.91 8.83 11.45
C LEU A 73 -3.90 9.91 11.01
N GLY A 74 -5.15 9.58 10.85
CA GLY A 74 -6.18 10.48 10.34
C GLY A 74 -6.72 10.05 8.97
N PRO A 75 -7.72 10.79 8.44
CA PRO A 75 -8.33 10.46 7.15
C PRO A 75 -7.29 10.36 6.03
N ILE A 76 -7.44 9.35 5.18
CA ILE A 76 -6.49 9.07 4.09
C ILE A 76 -6.77 10.01 2.93
N ASP A 77 -5.76 10.78 2.55
CA ASP A 77 -5.85 11.77 1.47
C ASP A 77 -5.16 11.31 0.19
N ILE A 78 -4.13 10.47 0.31
CA ILE A 78 -3.28 10.08 -0.81
C ILE A 78 -3.07 8.56 -0.77
N VAL A 79 -3.25 7.91 -1.90
CA VAL A 79 -2.90 6.49 -2.08
C VAL A 79 -1.91 6.37 -3.22
N VAL A 80 -0.77 5.74 -2.93
CA VAL A 80 0.21 5.39 -3.96
C VAL A 80 0.16 3.89 -4.16
N ASN A 81 -0.41 3.46 -5.27
CA ASN A 81 -0.51 2.05 -5.65
C ASN A 81 0.80 1.58 -6.25
N ASN A 82 1.74 1.24 -5.38
CA ASN A 82 3.08 0.78 -5.77
C ASN A 82 3.25 -0.73 -5.62
N ALA A 83 2.48 -1.40 -4.77
CA ALA A 83 2.61 -2.84 -4.56
C ALA A 83 2.41 -3.61 -5.86
N GLY A 84 3.31 -4.57 -6.11
CA GLY A 84 3.22 -5.42 -7.29
C GLY A 84 4.17 -6.59 -7.16
N ILE A 85 3.87 -7.64 -7.90
CA ILE A 85 4.70 -8.83 -7.99
C ILE A 85 4.96 -9.17 -9.45
N THR A 86 5.98 -9.98 -9.69
CA THR A 86 6.26 -10.58 -10.99
C THR A 86 6.28 -12.10 -10.84
N ARG A 87 5.83 -12.80 -11.88
CA ARG A 87 5.92 -14.25 -12.03
C ARG A 87 6.39 -14.53 -13.43
N ASP A 88 7.66 -14.18 -13.69
CA ASP A 88 8.23 -14.25 -15.03
C ASP A 88 8.42 -15.69 -15.47
N GLY A 89 8.21 -15.92 -16.76
CA GLY A 89 8.37 -17.22 -17.40
C GLY A 89 7.82 -17.21 -18.81
N THR A 90 8.09 -18.27 -19.54
CA THR A 90 7.50 -18.44 -20.87
C THR A 90 6.01 -18.77 -20.71
N LEU A 91 5.22 -18.41 -21.71
CA LEU A 91 3.79 -18.73 -21.70
C LEU A 91 3.56 -20.24 -21.54
N ALA A 92 4.42 -21.07 -22.14
CA ALA A 92 4.30 -22.52 -22.07
C ALA A 92 4.47 -23.07 -20.63
N ARG A 93 5.24 -22.40 -19.79
CA ARG A 93 5.51 -22.82 -18.42
C ARG A 93 4.65 -22.08 -17.38
N MET A 94 4.07 -20.96 -17.76
CA MET A 94 3.26 -20.15 -16.85
C MET A 94 2.02 -20.92 -16.42
N THR A 95 1.78 -20.96 -15.11
CA THR A 95 0.58 -21.58 -14.56
C THR A 95 -0.55 -20.56 -14.48
N PHE A 96 -1.79 -21.06 -14.35
CA PHE A 96 -2.92 -20.17 -14.07
C PHE A 96 -2.73 -19.42 -12.74
N ASP A 97 -2.15 -20.08 -11.75
CA ASP A 97 -1.88 -19.43 -10.46
C ASP A 97 -0.88 -18.28 -10.60
N ASP A 98 0.16 -18.42 -11.42
CA ASP A 98 1.10 -17.33 -11.71
C ASP A 98 0.40 -16.12 -12.32
N TRP A 99 -0.43 -16.36 -13.34
CA TRP A 99 -1.24 -15.34 -13.97
C TRP A 99 -2.18 -14.68 -12.97
N ASN A 100 -2.91 -15.49 -12.22
CA ASN A 100 -3.92 -15.02 -11.29
C ASN A 100 -3.33 -14.20 -10.16
N ASP A 101 -2.19 -14.60 -9.63
CA ASP A 101 -1.51 -13.85 -8.56
C ASP A 101 -1.09 -12.46 -9.03
N VAL A 102 -0.52 -12.37 -10.23
CA VAL A 102 -0.13 -11.08 -10.81
C VAL A 102 -1.35 -10.18 -11.01
N MET A 103 -2.42 -10.71 -11.58
CA MET A 103 -3.65 -9.94 -11.80
C MET A 103 -4.30 -9.53 -10.48
N ARG A 104 -4.37 -10.43 -9.53
CA ARG A 104 -4.97 -10.19 -8.21
C ARG A 104 -4.26 -9.07 -7.46
N ILE A 105 -2.95 -9.10 -7.43
CA ILE A 105 -2.14 -8.13 -6.69
C ILE A 105 -1.97 -6.83 -7.49
N ASN A 106 -1.49 -6.93 -8.73
CA ASN A 106 -1.11 -5.74 -9.50
C ASN A 106 -2.30 -4.94 -10.00
N LEU A 107 -3.39 -5.59 -10.37
CA LEU A 107 -4.61 -4.93 -10.83
C LEU A 107 -5.68 -4.89 -9.73
N GLY A 108 -5.99 -6.04 -9.14
CA GLY A 108 -6.97 -6.12 -8.06
C GLY A 108 -6.60 -5.28 -6.86
N GLY A 109 -5.32 -5.20 -6.53
CA GLY A 109 -4.81 -4.35 -5.44
C GLY A 109 -5.14 -2.87 -5.65
N CYS A 110 -5.00 -2.37 -6.87
CA CYS A 110 -5.35 -0.98 -7.20
C CYS A 110 -6.85 -0.74 -6.99
N PHE A 111 -7.71 -1.65 -7.46
CA PHE A 111 -9.15 -1.55 -7.23
C PHE A 111 -9.48 -1.57 -5.74
N ASN A 112 -8.90 -2.51 -5.00
CA ASN A 112 -9.18 -2.69 -3.58
C ASN A 112 -8.80 -1.44 -2.76
N MET A 113 -7.63 -0.86 -3.03
CA MET A 113 -7.19 0.35 -2.33
C MET A 113 -8.01 1.56 -2.72
N ALA A 114 -8.33 1.73 -4.00
CA ALA A 114 -9.18 2.81 -4.46
C ALA A 114 -10.58 2.71 -3.82
N LYS A 115 -11.17 1.52 -3.80
CA LYS A 115 -12.49 1.28 -3.21
C LYS A 115 -12.50 1.59 -1.72
N ALA A 116 -11.43 1.24 -1.00
CA ALA A 116 -11.33 1.47 0.44
C ALA A 116 -11.18 2.96 0.83
N THR A 117 -10.71 3.80 -0.08
CA THR A 117 -10.35 5.20 0.24
C THR A 117 -11.17 6.25 -0.51
N PHE A 118 -11.74 5.90 -1.64
CA PHE A 118 -12.42 6.84 -2.54
C PHE A 118 -13.58 7.58 -1.87
N GLY A 119 -14.42 6.86 -1.12
CA GLY A 119 -15.59 7.46 -0.49
C GLY A 119 -15.25 8.61 0.45
N GLY A 120 -14.24 8.43 1.28
CA GLY A 120 -13.77 9.46 2.20
C GLY A 120 -13.20 10.66 1.48
N MET A 121 -12.46 10.44 0.40
CA MET A 121 -11.91 11.51 -0.44
C MET A 121 -13.02 12.32 -1.09
N VAL A 122 -14.06 11.67 -1.60
CA VAL A 122 -15.24 12.35 -2.18
C VAL A 122 -15.94 13.21 -1.14
N GLU A 123 -16.19 12.66 0.05
CA GLU A 123 -16.85 13.38 1.14
C GLU A 123 -16.09 14.64 1.54
N ARG A 124 -14.76 14.57 1.58
CA ARG A 124 -13.92 15.72 1.96
C ARG A 124 -13.61 16.65 0.79
N GLY A 125 -13.97 16.27 -0.44
CA GLY A 125 -13.75 17.06 -1.65
C GLY A 125 -12.29 17.15 -2.09
N TRP A 126 -11.43 16.23 -1.63
CA TRP A 126 -10.01 16.20 -2.00
C TRP A 126 -9.46 14.78 -1.89
N GLY A 127 -8.59 14.42 -2.82
CA GLY A 127 -7.90 13.13 -2.84
C GLY A 127 -7.10 12.94 -4.12
#